data_18eab035cfdd6861ae0221e1593c493d
#
_entry.id   18eab035cfdd6861ae0221e1593c493d
#
_cell.length_a   1.000
_cell.length_b   1.000
_cell.length_c   1.000
_cell.angle_alpha   90.00
_cell.angle_beta   90.00
_cell.angle_gamma   90.00
#
_symmetry.space_group_name_H-M   'P 1'
#
loop_
_entity.id
_entity.type
_entity.pdbx_description
1 polymer ?
#
loop_
_entity_poly.entity_id
_entity_poly.type
_entity_poly.pdbx_seq_one_letter_code
_entity_poly.pdbx_strand_id
1 'polypeptide(L)'
;MYSDTDEQIIIERDCEATLIPFGNKITLKKGEEAHITQALGGSYTLMIRGNLVRIESKDADAIGKIPEVQPWVEEKENDGRADEKAVWDVMKTCYDPEIPINIVDLGLIYYCEISNEGEGGSSVAIKMTLTAPGCGMGDMIATEVRQKIEGIQGTSDVNVELVWDPPWDRSMITESARLQLGML
;
A
#
# COMPACT_ATOMS: atom_id res chain seq x y z
N MET A 1 6.57 5.92 18.89
CA MET A 1 6.47 7.38 18.68
C MET A 1 5.45 7.56 17.57
N TYR A 2 4.20 7.82 17.92
CA TYR A 2 3.18 8.18 16.93
C TYR A 2 3.67 9.47 16.27
N SER A 3 3.95 9.44 14.98
CA SER A 3 4.18 10.67 14.23
C SER A 3 2.89 11.47 14.29
N ASP A 4 2.99 12.66 14.86
CA ASP A 4 1.95 13.67 14.96
C ASP A 4 1.59 14.10 13.53
N THR A 5 0.66 13.37 12.91
CA THR A 5 0.25 13.57 11.51
C THR A 5 -1.09 14.29 11.43
N ASP A 6 -1.42 15.12 12.41
CA ASP A 6 -2.55 16.06 12.30
C ASP A 6 -2.07 17.39 11.70
N GLU A 7 -1.51 17.31 10.48
CA GLU A 7 -1.02 18.47 9.75
C GLU A 7 -2.15 19.02 8.89
N GLN A 8 -2.53 20.27 9.15
CA GLN A 8 -3.49 20.99 8.31
C GLN A 8 -2.80 21.43 7.01
N ILE A 9 -3.43 21.12 5.89
CA ILE A 9 -2.94 21.44 4.55
C ILE A 9 -4.03 22.03 3.69
N ILE A 10 -3.61 22.66 2.58
CA ILE A 10 -4.51 23.13 1.52
C ILE A 10 -4.16 22.38 0.25
N ILE A 11 -5.16 21.91 -0.46
CA ILE A 11 -4.98 21.24 -1.76
C ILE A 11 -4.45 22.26 -2.78
N GLU A 12 -3.24 22.05 -3.30
CA GLU A 12 -2.55 23.01 -4.17
C GLU A 12 -2.94 22.90 -5.65
N ARG A 13 -3.42 21.71 -6.07
CA ARG A 13 -4.01 21.47 -7.41
C ARG A 13 -5.10 20.42 -7.33
N ASP A 14 -5.94 20.37 -8.34
CA ASP A 14 -6.92 19.28 -8.48
C ASP A 14 -6.17 17.93 -8.56
N CYS A 15 -6.62 16.94 -7.80
CA CYS A 15 -6.07 15.58 -7.81
C CYS A 15 -7.14 14.53 -7.56
N GLU A 16 -6.85 13.31 -8.00
CA GLU A 16 -7.68 12.15 -7.73
C GLU A 16 -7.40 11.63 -6.31
N ALA A 17 -8.47 11.27 -5.61
CA ALA A 17 -8.40 10.61 -4.31
C ALA A 17 -9.41 9.47 -4.25
N THR A 18 -9.21 8.55 -3.32
CA THR A 18 -10.10 7.42 -3.10
C THR A 18 -10.75 7.51 -1.74
N LEU A 19 -12.09 7.47 -1.68
CA LEU A 19 -12.86 7.46 -0.42
C LEU A 19 -12.62 6.17 0.36
N ILE A 20 -12.30 6.30 1.64
CA ILE A 20 -12.15 5.19 2.59
C ILE A 20 -13.45 5.07 3.40
N PRO A 21 -14.02 3.87 3.61
CA PRO A 21 -13.59 2.56 3.14
C PRO A 21 -14.24 2.12 1.81
N PHE A 22 -14.91 3.01 1.11
CA PHE A 22 -15.81 2.67 -0.01
C PHE A 22 -15.07 2.38 -1.33
N GLY A 23 -13.83 2.86 -1.50
CA GLY A 23 -13.05 2.67 -2.72
C GLY A 23 -13.47 3.57 -3.91
N ASN A 24 -14.46 4.45 -3.72
CA ASN A 24 -14.92 5.36 -4.77
C ASN A 24 -13.89 6.43 -5.08
N LYS A 25 -13.63 6.67 -6.36
CA LYS A 25 -12.79 7.77 -6.83
C LYS A 25 -13.52 9.09 -6.73
N ILE A 26 -12.83 10.09 -6.21
CA ILE A 26 -13.29 11.47 -6.15
C ILE A 26 -12.19 12.42 -6.61
N THR A 27 -12.56 13.64 -6.95
CA THR A 27 -11.60 14.70 -7.25
C THR A 27 -11.59 15.71 -6.10
N LEU A 28 -10.42 15.88 -5.49
CA LEU A 28 -10.16 16.99 -4.58
C LEU A 28 -9.87 18.24 -5.39
N LYS A 29 -10.40 19.37 -4.95
CA LYS A 29 -10.25 20.63 -5.66
C LYS A 29 -9.18 21.50 -5.03
N LYS A 30 -8.45 22.22 -5.88
CA LYS A 30 -7.51 23.25 -5.42
C LYS A 30 -8.20 24.22 -4.44
N GLY A 31 -7.53 24.50 -3.32
CA GLY A 31 -8.00 25.42 -2.28
C GLY A 31 -8.85 24.77 -1.19
N GLU A 32 -9.13 23.46 -1.26
CA GLU A 32 -9.82 22.76 -0.18
C GLU A 32 -8.87 22.54 1.00
N GLU A 33 -9.39 22.69 2.20
CA GLU A 33 -8.68 22.41 3.44
C GLU A 33 -8.82 20.93 3.82
N ALA A 34 -7.72 20.31 4.22
CA ALA A 34 -7.68 18.93 4.68
C ALA A 34 -6.67 18.77 5.82
N HIS A 35 -6.76 17.66 6.53
CA HIS A 35 -5.80 17.24 7.56
C HIS A 35 -5.16 15.92 7.16
N ILE A 36 -3.84 15.82 7.20
CA ILE A 36 -3.13 14.56 7.00
C ILE A 36 -3.28 13.74 8.29
N THR A 37 -3.96 12.60 8.22
CA THR A 37 -4.14 11.68 9.34
C THR A 37 -3.15 10.53 9.32
N GLN A 38 -2.62 10.20 8.13
CA GLN A 38 -1.64 9.12 7.96
C GLN A 38 -0.77 9.41 6.73
N ALA A 39 0.54 9.16 6.87
CA ALA A 39 1.51 9.22 5.78
C ALA A 39 2.41 7.98 5.87
N LEU A 40 2.09 6.93 5.13
CA LEU A 40 2.76 5.63 5.17
C LEU A 40 2.87 5.03 3.78
N GLY A 41 4.04 4.43 3.48
CA GLY A 41 4.25 3.71 2.23
C GLY A 41 4.15 4.55 0.96
N GLY A 42 4.39 5.87 1.08
CA GLY A 42 4.29 6.81 -0.04
C GLY A 42 2.87 7.27 -0.37
N SER A 43 1.85 6.79 0.34
CA SER A 43 0.48 7.28 0.23
C SER A 43 0.09 8.12 1.45
N TYR A 44 -0.93 8.96 1.28
CA TYR A 44 -1.42 9.86 2.32
C TYR A 44 -2.92 9.64 2.54
N THR A 45 -3.31 9.50 3.80
CA THR A 45 -4.72 9.53 4.18
C THR A 45 -5.05 10.91 4.74
N LEU A 46 -6.09 11.51 4.20
CA LEU A 46 -6.54 12.85 4.56
C LEU A 46 -7.96 12.78 5.14
N MET A 47 -8.20 13.62 6.14
CA MET A 47 -9.56 13.97 6.57
C MET A 47 -9.96 15.24 5.83
N ILE A 48 -11.01 15.15 5.02
CA ILE A 48 -11.57 16.29 4.28
C ILE A 48 -13.10 16.23 4.30
N ARG A 49 -13.75 17.31 4.65
CA ARG A 49 -15.22 17.40 4.73
C ARG A 49 -15.87 16.28 5.57
N GLY A 50 -15.18 15.81 6.63
CA GLY A 50 -15.65 14.71 7.47
C GLY A 50 -15.51 13.31 6.86
N ASN A 51 -14.81 13.17 5.73
CA ASN A 51 -14.53 11.90 5.09
C ASN A 51 -13.02 11.60 5.08
N LEU A 52 -12.68 10.33 5.20
CA LEU A 52 -11.32 9.86 4.96
C LEU A 52 -11.12 9.59 3.46
N VAL A 53 -10.04 10.11 2.92
CA VAL A 53 -9.65 9.90 1.53
C VAL A 53 -8.17 9.54 1.44
N ARG A 54 -7.81 8.72 0.48
CA ARG A 54 -6.42 8.36 0.20
C ARG A 54 -5.94 9.01 -1.09
N ILE A 55 -4.73 9.56 -1.04
CA ILE A 55 -3.98 10.09 -2.18
C ILE A 55 -2.74 9.22 -2.38
N GLU A 56 -2.46 8.88 -3.63
CA GLU A 56 -1.27 8.12 -4.01
C GLU A 56 -0.03 9.01 -4.06
N SER A 57 1.17 8.40 -3.95
CA SER A 57 2.46 9.09 -3.98
C SER A 57 2.64 10.02 -5.19
N LYS A 58 2.13 9.61 -6.36
CA LYS A 58 2.21 10.42 -7.60
C LYS A 58 1.54 11.79 -7.50
N ASP A 59 0.58 11.94 -6.59
CA ASP A 59 -0.18 13.16 -6.35
C ASP A 59 0.23 13.87 -5.05
N ALA A 60 1.36 13.48 -4.44
CA ALA A 60 1.88 14.09 -3.20
C ALA A 60 2.12 15.60 -3.34
N ASP A 61 2.48 16.06 -4.54
CA ASP A 61 2.65 17.49 -4.85
C ASP A 61 1.35 18.29 -4.69
N ALA A 62 0.18 17.65 -4.87
CA ALA A 62 -1.11 18.29 -4.65
C ALA A 62 -1.37 18.68 -3.18
N ILE A 63 -0.61 18.11 -2.25
CA ILE A 63 -0.66 18.39 -0.81
C ILE A 63 0.65 19.02 -0.27
N GLY A 64 1.48 19.57 -1.17
CA GLY A 64 2.75 20.21 -0.80
C GLY A 64 3.82 19.24 -0.33
N LYS A 65 3.70 17.95 -0.65
CA LYS A 65 4.70 16.91 -0.33
C LYS A 65 5.49 16.51 -1.56
N ILE A 66 6.68 16.00 -1.36
CA ILE A 66 7.52 15.49 -2.45
C ILE A 66 7.15 14.02 -2.67
N PRO A 67 6.85 13.59 -3.91
CA PRO A 67 6.63 12.18 -4.20
C PRO A 67 7.85 11.35 -3.76
N GLU A 68 7.62 10.34 -2.94
CA GLU A 68 8.70 9.43 -2.56
C GLU A 68 9.14 8.61 -3.77
N VAL A 69 10.42 8.73 -4.11
CA VAL A 69 11.05 7.83 -5.08
C VAL A 69 11.19 6.47 -4.39
N GLN A 70 10.60 5.47 -5.01
CA GLN A 70 10.58 4.12 -4.45
C GLN A 70 12.01 3.56 -4.44
N PRO A 71 12.61 3.23 -3.27
CA PRO A 71 14.03 2.86 -3.17
C PRO A 71 14.40 1.54 -3.88
N TRP A 72 13.42 0.74 -4.29
CA TRP A 72 13.64 -0.51 -5.04
C TRP A 72 13.80 -0.33 -6.55
N VAL A 73 13.68 0.89 -7.06
CA VAL A 73 14.03 1.24 -8.45
C VAL A 73 15.54 1.42 -8.62
N GLU A 74 16.35 1.30 -7.53
CA GLU A 74 17.80 1.34 -7.65
C GLU A 74 18.29 0.20 -8.55
N GLU A 75 19.01 0.57 -9.62
CA GLU A 75 19.69 -0.33 -10.52
C GLU A 75 20.75 -1.15 -9.75
N LYS A 76 20.35 -2.27 -9.18
CA LYS A 76 21.30 -3.29 -8.76
C LYS A 76 21.61 -4.14 -9.99
N GLU A 77 22.90 -4.40 -10.22
CA GLU A 77 23.32 -5.48 -11.14
C GLU A 77 22.68 -6.79 -10.61
N ASN A 78 21.58 -7.19 -11.23
CA ASN A 78 20.99 -8.48 -10.97
C ASN A 78 21.06 -9.35 -12.23
N ASP A 79 20.89 -10.63 -12.08
CA ASP A 79 20.92 -11.61 -13.18
C ASP A 79 19.63 -11.59 -14.05
N GLY A 80 18.87 -10.50 -14.00
CA GLY A 80 17.58 -10.37 -14.69
C GLY A 80 16.41 -11.01 -13.97
N ARG A 81 16.58 -11.38 -12.70
CA ARG A 81 15.55 -12.02 -11.87
C ARG A 81 15.06 -11.08 -10.77
N ALA A 82 13.80 -11.21 -10.39
CA ALA A 82 13.27 -10.49 -9.24
C ALA A 82 13.89 -11.05 -7.94
N ASP A 83 14.38 -10.15 -7.09
CA ASP A 83 14.89 -10.50 -5.76
C ASP A 83 13.71 -10.74 -4.81
N GLU A 84 13.63 -11.94 -4.22
CA GLU A 84 12.60 -12.30 -3.25
C GLU A 84 12.55 -11.33 -2.07
N LYS A 85 13.72 -10.93 -1.56
CA LYS A 85 13.77 -9.94 -0.47
C LYS A 85 13.15 -8.62 -0.89
N ALA A 86 13.42 -8.15 -2.12
CA ALA A 86 12.84 -6.92 -2.63
C ALA A 86 11.31 -7.00 -2.74
N VAL A 87 10.77 -8.15 -3.16
CA VAL A 87 9.31 -8.39 -3.20
C VAL A 87 8.69 -8.27 -1.81
N TRP A 88 9.29 -8.90 -0.78
CA TRP A 88 8.81 -8.80 0.59
C TRP A 88 8.96 -7.39 1.17
N ASP A 89 10.08 -6.72 0.93
CA ASP A 89 10.31 -5.36 1.40
C ASP A 89 9.31 -4.37 0.76
N VAL A 90 8.98 -4.57 -0.51
CA VAL A 90 7.94 -3.80 -1.21
C VAL A 90 6.56 -4.03 -0.61
N MET A 91 6.17 -5.27 -0.33
CA MET A 91 4.88 -5.56 0.32
C MET A 91 4.77 -4.92 1.72
N LYS A 92 5.88 -4.79 2.46
CA LYS A 92 5.92 -4.07 3.74
C LYS A 92 5.71 -2.56 3.61
N THR A 93 5.77 -2.00 2.42
CA THR A 93 5.41 -0.59 2.16
C THR A 93 3.95 -0.38 1.80
N CYS A 94 3.17 -1.45 1.70
CA CYS A 94 1.73 -1.39 1.50
C CYS A 94 1.03 -1.48 2.86
N TYR A 95 0.13 -0.54 3.13
CA TYR A 95 -0.54 -0.42 4.42
C TYR A 95 -2.05 -0.58 4.27
N ASP A 96 -2.68 -1.14 5.30
CA ASP A 96 -4.12 -1.10 5.42
C ASP A 96 -4.57 0.37 5.62
N PRO A 97 -5.65 0.83 4.97
CA PRO A 97 -6.07 2.22 5.06
C PRO A 97 -6.67 2.60 6.42
N GLU A 98 -7.10 1.64 7.21
CA GLU A 98 -7.71 1.87 8.53
C GLU A 98 -6.77 1.50 9.68
N ILE A 99 -5.88 0.52 9.46
CA ILE A 99 -4.93 0.03 10.46
C ILE A 99 -3.51 0.47 10.06
N PRO A 100 -2.80 1.27 10.88
CA PRO A 100 -1.47 1.81 10.51
C PRO A 100 -0.36 0.74 10.60
N ILE A 101 -0.61 -0.43 10.05
CA ILE A 101 0.30 -1.56 9.97
C ILE A 101 0.37 -2.03 8.51
N ASN A 102 1.54 -2.43 8.05
CA ASN A 102 1.70 -2.96 6.71
C ASN A 102 1.02 -4.32 6.55
N ILE A 103 0.67 -4.65 5.33
CA ILE A 103 -0.11 -5.87 5.00
C ILE A 103 0.62 -7.17 5.35
N VAL A 104 1.95 -7.18 5.38
CA VAL A 104 2.75 -8.37 5.77
C VAL A 104 2.63 -8.61 7.27
N ASP A 105 2.83 -7.58 8.08
CA ASP A 105 2.75 -7.69 9.54
C ASP A 105 1.32 -7.86 10.05
N LEU A 106 0.31 -7.44 9.28
CA LEU A 106 -1.09 -7.79 9.52
C LEU A 106 -1.43 -9.24 9.23
N GLY A 107 -0.52 -10.00 8.57
CA GLY A 107 -0.77 -11.38 8.18
C GLY A 107 -1.75 -11.53 7.02
N LEU A 108 -1.82 -10.53 6.14
CA LEU A 108 -2.72 -10.53 4.98
C LEU A 108 -2.15 -11.30 3.78
N ILE A 109 -0.85 -11.59 3.76
CA ILE A 109 -0.20 -12.34 2.67
C ILE A 109 -0.21 -13.82 3.02
N TYR A 110 -1.01 -14.60 2.30
CA TYR A 110 -1.14 -16.05 2.52
C TYR A 110 -0.18 -16.88 1.67
N TYR A 111 0.22 -16.36 0.52
CA TYR A 111 1.09 -17.04 -0.40
C TYR A 111 1.88 -16.04 -1.23
N CYS A 112 3.15 -16.31 -1.43
CA CYS A 112 4.02 -15.56 -2.33
C CYS A 112 5.00 -16.56 -2.98
N GLU A 113 4.94 -16.68 -4.30
CA GLU A 113 5.83 -17.51 -5.09
C GLU A 113 6.47 -16.68 -6.19
N ILE A 114 7.76 -16.86 -6.36
CA ILE A 114 8.54 -16.24 -7.42
C ILE A 114 9.07 -17.36 -8.32
N SER A 115 8.60 -17.38 -9.56
CA SER A 115 8.97 -18.37 -10.56
C SER A 115 9.85 -17.72 -11.62
N ASN A 116 11.01 -18.29 -11.89
CA ASN A 116 11.91 -17.78 -12.91
C ASN A 116 11.57 -18.37 -14.28
N GLU A 117 11.25 -17.51 -15.25
CA GLU A 117 10.86 -17.90 -16.60
C GLU A 117 12.05 -17.80 -17.59
N GLY A 118 13.19 -18.42 -17.26
CA GLY A 118 14.38 -18.42 -18.11
C GLY A 118 14.97 -17.02 -18.31
N GLU A 119 15.17 -16.60 -19.57
CA GLU A 119 15.71 -15.27 -19.91
C GLU A 119 14.64 -14.15 -19.86
N GLY A 120 13.38 -14.50 -19.57
CA GLY A 120 12.24 -13.56 -19.60
C GLY A 120 11.99 -12.80 -18.31
N GLY A 121 12.74 -13.04 -17.24
CA GLY A 121 12.50 -12.45 -15.92
C GLY A 121 11.78 -13.39 -14.96
N SER A 122 11.20 -12.84 -13.89
CA SER A 122 10.48 -13.59 -12.86
C SER A 122 9.00 -13.25 -12.86
N SER A 123 8.17 -14.28 -12.74
CA SER A 123 6.74 -14.14 -12.48
C SER A 123 6.49 -14.23 -10.98
N VAL A 124 5.67 -13.33 -10.44
CA VAL A 124 5.35 -13.26 -9.00
C VAL A 124 3.86 -13.53 -8.81
N ALA A 125 3.54 -14.60 -8.07
CA ALA A 125 2.16 -14.96 -7.72
C ALA A 125 1.92 -14.72 -6.22
N ILE A 126 0.90 -13.93 -5.91
CA ILE A 126 0.53 -13.57 -4.53
C ILE A 126 -0.92 -13.93 -4.29
N LYS A 127 -1.19 -14.57 -3.14
CA LYS A 127 -2.53 -14.69 -2.59
C LYS A 127 -2.60 -13.88 -1.30
N MET A 128 -3.52 -12.94 -1.24
CA MET A 128 -3.70 -12.09 -0.08
C MET A 128 -5.18 -12.02 0.31
N THR A 129 -5.41 -11.62 1.54
CA THR A 129 -6.74 -11.36 2.07
C THR A 129 -6.84 -9.95 2.62
N LEU A 130 -7.99 -9.63 3.20
CA LEU A 130 -8.26 -8.34 3.84
C LEU A 130 -8.79 -8.57 5.26
N THR A 131 -8.72 -7.53 6.08
CA THR A 131 -9.22 -7.54 7.45
C THR A 131 -10.74 -7.70 7.55
N ALA A 132 -11.46 -7.35 6.46
CA ALA A 132 -12.90 -7.55 6.35
C ALA A 132 -13.31 -7.89 4.92
N PRO A 133 -14.17 -8.92 4.72
CA PRO A 133 -14.74 -9.18 3.41
C PRO A 133 -15.69 -8.05 2.99
N GLY A 134 -15.66 -7.72 1.70
CA GLY A 134 -16.51 -6.66 1.13
C GLY A 134 -16.01 -5.22 1.38
N CYS A 135 -14.80 -5.06 1.89
CA CYS A 135 -14.14 -3.76 1.91
C CYS A 135 -13.91 -3.27 0.47
N GLY A 136 -14.48 -2.12 0.10
CA GLY A 136 -14.30 -1.51 -1.24
C GLY A 136 -12.85 -1.12 -1.56
N MET A 137 -11.94 -1.22 -0.57
CA MET A 137 -10.52 -0.93 -0.71
C MET A 137 -9.69 -2.13 -1.16
N GLY A 138 -10.27 -3.34 -1.21
CA GLY A 138 -9.53 -4.56 -1.51
C GLY A 138 -8.85 -4.54 -2.86
N ASP A 139 -9.60 -4.20 -3.89
CA ASP A 139 -9.08 -4.10 -5.25
C ASP A 139 -8.00 -3.02 -5.37
N MET A 140 -8.11 -1.95 -4.58
CA MET A 140 -7.12 -0.87 -4.56
C MET A 140 -5.81 -1.34 -3.92
N ILE A 141 -5.87 -2.03 -2.78
CA ILE A 141 -4.68 -2.56 -2.10
C ILE A 141 -4.00 -3.62 -2.98
N ALA A 142 -4.76 -4.54 -3.57
CA ALA A 142 -4.24 -5.54 -4.48
C ALA A 142 -3.58 -4.90 -5.72
N THR A 143 -4.18 -3.83 -6.25
CA THR A 143 -3.62 -3.06 -7.37
C THR A 143 -2.34 -2.35 -6.96
N GLU A 144 -2.29 -1.77 -5.76
CA GLU A 144 -1.07 -1.12 -5.23
C GLU A 144 0.08 -2.13 -5.08
N VAL A 145 -0.20 -3.29 -4.47
CA VAL A 145 0.78 -4.38 -4.33
C VAL A 145 1.32 -4.78 -5.69
N ARG A 146 0.44 -5.01 -6.65
CA ARG A 146 0.80 -5.39 -8.02
C ARG A 146 1.70 -4.34 -8.67
N GLN A 147 1.29 -3.08 -8.68
CA GLN A 147 2.04 -1.99 -9.33
C GLN A 147 3.42 -1.79 -8.70
N LYS A 148 3.52 -1.88 -7.38
CA LYS A 148 4.80 -1.75 -6.68
C LYS A 148 5.75 -2.90 -7.01
N ILE A 149 5.24 -4.14 -7.12
CA ILE A 149 6.06 -5.30 -7.47
C ILE A 149 6.45 -5.29 -8.95
N GLU A 150 5.56 -4.86 -9.85
CA GLU A 150 5.87 -4.64 -11.27
C GLU A 150 7.04 -3.66 -11.47
N GLY A 151 7.25 -2.73 -10.52
CA GLY A 151 8.38 -1.79 -10.51
C GLY A 151 9.72 -2.43 -10.09
N ILE A 152 9.74 -3.66 -9.59
CA ILE A 152 10.98 -4.35 -9.21
C ILE A 152 11.69 -4.85 -10.47
N GLN A 153 12.98 -4.52 -10.57
CA GLN A 153 13.81 -4.97 -11.70
C GLN A 153 13.84 -6.50 -11.77
N GLY A 154 13.64 -7.05 -12.97
CA GLY A 154 13.61 -8.49 -13.22
C GLY A 154 12.24 -9.13 -13.04
N THR A 155 11.19 -8.36 -12.76
CA THR A 155 9.81 -8.84 -12.74
C THR A 155 9.23 -8.78 -14.15
N SER A 156 8.68 -9.89 -14.63
CA SER A 156 8.04 -10.01 -15.95
C SER A 156 6.52 -9.99 -15.88
N ASP A 157 5.95 -10.62 -14.83
CA ASP A 157 4.51 -10.68 -14.61
C ASP A 157 4.19 -10.71 -13.11
N VAL A 158 3.07 -10.12 -12.73
CA VAL A 158 2.59 -10.10 -11.33
C VAL A 158 1.12 -10.44 -11.28
N ASN A 159 0.79 -11.51 -10.60
CA ASN A 159 -0.59 -11.89 -10.30
C ASN A 159 -0.90 -11.76 -8.82
N VAL A 160 -1.87 -10.93 -8.47
CA VAL A 160 -2.35 -10.77 -7.09
C VAL A 160 -3.80 -11.23 -7.02
N GLU A 161 -4.07 -12.28 -6.26
CA GLU A 161 -5.38 -12.87 -6.06
C GLU A 161 -5.88 -12.57 -4.64
N LEU A 162 -7.11 -12.05 -4.53
CA LEU A 162 -7.81 -11.93 -3.25
C LEU A 162 -8.48 -13.24 -2.89
N VAL A 163 -8.15 -13.76 -1.70
CA VAL A 163 -8.70 -15.01 -1.16
C VAL A 163 -9.37 -14.76 0.19
N TRP A 164 -10.40 -15.54 0.52
CA TRP A 164 -11.22 -15.35 1.70
C TRP A 164 -11.23 -16.59 2.61
N ASP A 165 -10.49 -17.62 2.25
CA ASP A 165 -10.35 -18.86 3.02
C ASP A 165 -8.88 -19.21 3.22
N PRO A 166 -8.42 -19.34 4.46
CA PRO A 166 -9.15 -19.08 5.72
C PRO A 166 -9.50 -17.59 5.90
N PRO A 167 -10.57 -17.27 6.64
CA PRO A 167 -10.87 -15.87 6.95
C PRO A 167 -9.77 -15.30 7.86
N TRP A 168 -9.43 -14.04 7.63
CA TRP A 168 -8.46 -13.33 8.47
C TRP A 168 -9.00 -13.14 9.89
N ASP A 169 -8.14 -13.30 10.88
CA ASP A 169 -8.39 -12.93 12.26
C ASP A 169 -7.16 -12.28 12.92
N ARG A 170 -7.37 -11.63 14.06
CA ARG A 170 -6.33 -10.87 14.76
C ARG A 170 -5.15 -11.72 15.25
N SER A 171 -5.27 -13.03 15.33
CA SER A 171 -4.16 -13.93 15.71
C SER A 171 -3.07 -13.99 14.62
N MET A 172 -3.42 -13.63 13.40
CA MET A 172 -2.50 -13.58 12.25
C MET A 172 -1.55 -12.38 12.26
N ILE A 173 -1.86 -11.37 13.10
CA ILE A 173 -1.00 -10.18 13.26
C ILE A 173 0.30 -10.60 13.96
N THR A 174 1.45 -10.16 13.44
CA THR A 174 2.75 -10.43 14.06
C THR A 174 2.83 -9.86 15.47
N GLU A 175 3.67 -10.46 16.32
CA GLU A 175 3.85 -10.00 17.70
C GLU A 175 4.30 -8.54 17.77
N SER A 176 5.24 -8.14 16.90
CA SER A 176 5.72 -6.77 16.83
C SER A 176 4.61 -5.78 16.47
N ALA A 177 3.75 -6.14 15.54
CA ALA A 177 2.61 -5.31 15.15
C ALA A 177 1.54 -5.23 16.26
N ARG A 178 1.30 -6.34 16.97
CA ARG A 178 0.41 -6.34 18.16
C ARG A 178 0.92 -5.40 19.26
N LEU A 179 2.24 -5.39 19.49
CA LEU A 179 2.86 -4.43 20.41
C LEU A 179 2.62 -2.98 20.00
N GLN A 180 2.81 -2.67 18.71
CA GLN A 180 2.56 -1.33 18.17
C GLN A 180 1.10 -0.89 18.34
N LEU A 181 0.16 -1.83 18.21
CA LEU A 181 -1.27 -1.58 18.39
C LEU A 181 -1.72 -1.58 19.85
N GLY A 182 -0.82 -1.84 20.82
CA GLY A 182 -1.17 -1.92 22.23
C GLY A 182 -2.07 -3.12 22.57
N MET A 183 -1.95 -4.21 21.83
CA MET A 183 -2.79 -5.42 21.95
C MET A 183 -2.17 -6.52 22.84
N LEU A 184 -1.12 -6.24 23.59
CA LEU A 184 -0.48 -7.18 24.53
C LEU A 184 -0.81 -6.87 25.96
#